data_9027280361be33c9798eb022ead15bd6
#
_entry.id   9027280361be33c9798eb022ead15bd6
#
_cell.length_a   1.000
_cell.length_b   1.000
_cell.length_c   1.000
_cell.angle_alpha   90.00
_cell.angle_beta   90.00
_cell.angle_gamma   90.00
#
_symmetry.space_group_name_H-M   'P 1'
#
loop_
_entity.id
_entity.type
_entity.pdbx_description
1 polymer ?
#
loop_
_entity_poly.entity_id
_entity_poly.type
_entity_poly.pdbx_seq_one_letter_code
_entity_poly.pdbx_strand_id
1 'polypeptide(L)'
;VVVQIVSREMVMFISDTHLPQLLPAKAYSDEGWYKQECEKVFHDAWWAIAFSVEFQNDGDFLTVDLPCGPVVLWQRDGVIRAFLNVCAHRLSRLTSKTKGCCDTLVCEYHGWEYAASGKTKRIPDAPSFRPLEKDGLGLRPLCVEVVGGIVFVSQIEGSPSIQSHLGQ
;
A
#
# COMPACT_ATOMS: atom_id res chain seq x y z
N VAL A 1 -16.14 9.65 16.33
CA VAL A 1 -17.04 8.98 15.37
C VAL A 1 -17.14 7.54 15.83
N VAL A 2 -18.31 7.14 16.33
CA VAL A 2 -18.57 5.78 16.79
C VAL A 2 -19.04 4.97 15.59
N VAL A 3 -18.27 3.99 15.16
CA VAL A 3 -18.70 3.02 14.13
C VAL A 3 -19.61 2.01 14.80
N GLN A 4 -20.91 2.14 14.60
CA GLN A 4 -21.90 1.20 15.11
C GLN A 4 -22.01 0.01 14.16
N ILE A 5 -21.36 -1.11 14.50
CA ILE A 5 -21.56 -2.38 13.80
C ILE A 5 -22.70 -3.11 14.52
N VAL A 6 -23.90 -3.04 13.94
CA VAL A 6 -25.08 -3.70 14.49
C VAL A 6 -25.31 -5.01 13.75
N SER A 7 -24.95 -6.13 14.36
CA SER A 7 -25.61 -7.42 14.13
C SER A 7 -26.38 -7.83 15.40
N ARG A 8 -27.52 -8.48 15.22
CA ARG A 8 -28.57 -8.73 16.22
C ARG A 8 -28.17 -9.52 17.47
N GLU A 9 -26.89 -9.87 17.65
CA GLU A 9 -26.41 -10.71 18.76
C GLU A 9 -25.23 -10.14 19.57
N MET A 10 -24.84 -8.89 19.33
CA MET A 10 -23.77 -8.28 20.11
C MET A 10 -24.27 -7.02 20.79
N VAL A 11 -24.61 -7.13 22.05
CA VAL A 11 -24.74 -5.97 22.92
C VAL A 11 -23.33 -5.48 23.22
N MET A 12 -22.84 -4.53 22.43
CA MET A 12 -21.62 -3.81 22.75
C MET A 12 -21.97 -2.79 23.82
N PHE A 13 -21.39 -2.88 24.99
CA PHE A 13 -21.54 -1.87 26.02
C PHE A 13 -20.74 -0.63 25.57
N ILE A 14 -21.43 0.40 25.10
CA ILE A 14 -20.85 1.69 24.75
C ILE A 14 -21.13 2.63 25.91
N SER A 15 -20.07 3.16 26.51
CA SER A 15 -20.14 4.20 27.52
C SER A 15 -19.64 5.50 26.93
N ASP A 16 -20.38 6.58 27.09
CA ASP A 16 -19.97 7.92 26.65
C ASP A 16 -18.78 8.48 27.44
N THR A 17 -18.45 7.84 28.58
CA THR A 17 -17.41 8.29 29.51
C THR A 17 -16.24 7.32 29.65
N HIS A 18 -16.36 6.08 29.14
CA HIS A 18 -15.35 5.04 29.27
C HIS A 18 -15.14 4.34 27.94
N LEU A 19 -13.91 3.95 27.65
CA LEU A 19 -13.62 3.10 26.49
C LEU A 19 -14.32 1.74 26.63
N PRO A 20 -14.83 1.15 25.52
CA PRO A 20 -15.40 -0.20 25.54
C PRO A 20 -14.33 -1.16 26.07
N GLN A 21 -14.65 -1.86 27.15
CA GLN A 21 -13.65 -2.66 27.86
C GLN A 21 -13.42 -4.04 27.24
N LEU A 22 -14.34 -4.56 26.42
CA LEU A 22 -14.23 -5.91 25.88
C LEU A 22 -14.83 -6.02 24.48
N LEU A 23 -13.98 -6.38 23.54
CA LEU A 23 -14.42 -6.95 22.28
C LEU A 23 -14.67 -8.45 22.47
N PRO A 24 -15.65 -9.04 21.78
CA PRO A 24 -15.84 -10.48 21.83
C PRO A 24 -14.60 -11.20 21.28
N ALA A 25 -14.25 -12.36 21.84
CA ALA A 25 -13.04 -13.11 21.44
C ALA A 25 -12.96 -13.36 19.93
N LYS A 26 -14.11 -13.55 19.27
CA LYS A 26 -14.19 -13.71 17.82
C LYS A 26 -13.70 -12.49 17.01
N ALA A 27 -13.71 -11.29 17.58
CA ALA A 27 -13.16 -10.10 16.92
C ALA A 27 -11.65 -10.22 16.67
N TYR A 28 -10.96 -11.09 17.39
CA TYR A 28 -9.51 -11.31 17.27
C TYR A 28 -9.14 -12.55 16.44
N SER A 29 -10.09 -13.42 16.11
CA SER A 29 -9.80 -14.72 15.49
C SER A 29 -10.76 -15.11 14.37
N ASP A 30 -11.83 -14.36 14.13
CA ASP A 30 -12.83 -14.67 13.11
C ASP A 30 -12.42 -14.05 11.76
N GLU A 31 -12.29 -14.90 10.75
CA GLU A 31 -11.89 -14.49 9.40
C GLU A 31 -12.91 -13.55 8.74
N GLY A 32 -14.18 -13.75 8.99
CA GLY A 32 -15.24 -12.87 8.49
C GLY A 32 -15.20 -11.48 9.13
N TRP A 33 -14.80 -11.40 10.40
CA TRP A 33 -14.56 -10.12 11.08
C TRP A 33 -13.39 -9.38 10.46
N TYR A 34 -12.25 -10.07 10.29
CA TYR A 34 -11.06 -9.50 9.65
C TYR A 34 -11.36 -9.00 8.22
N LYS A 35 -12.15 -9.76 7.46
CA LYS A 35 -12.58 -9.34 6.12
C LYS A 35 -13.37 -8.03 6.16
N GLN A 36 -14.28 -7.87 7.12
CA GLN A 36 -15.02 -6.61 7.29
C GLN A 36 -14.12 -5.44 7.70
N GLU A 37 -13.12 -5.67 8.54
CA GLU A 37 -12.12 -4.66 8.88
C GLU A 37 -11.32 -4.24 7.65
N CYS A 38 -10.86 -5.21 6.84
CA CYS A 38 -10.18 -4.92 5.57
C CYS A 38 -11.03 -4.05 4.65
N GLU A 39 -12.32 -4.37 4.50
CA GLU A 39 -13.22 -3.66 3.59
C GLU A 39 -13.66 -2.27 4.12
N LYS A 40 -13.87 -2.12 5.42
CA LYS A 40 -14.52 -0.93 6.00
C LYS A 40 -13.56 0.02 6.72
N VAL A 41 -12.42 -0.48 7.15
CA VAL A 41 -11.46 0.28 7.95
C VAL A 41 -10.15 0.45 7.20
N PHE A 42 -9.59 -0.66 6.71
CA PHE A 42 -8.23 -0.65 6.17
C PHE A 42 -8.16 -0.25 4.71
N HIS A 43 -9.22 -0.51 3.92
CA HIS A 43 -9.24 -0.20 2.49
C HIS A 43 -9.10 1.30 2.21
N ASP A 44 -9.84 2.13 2.97
CA ASP A 44 -9.88 3.58 2.76
C ASP A 44 -8.90 4.34 3.64
N ALA A 45 -8.07 3.63 4.41
CA ALA A 45 -7.16 4.23 5.36
C ALA A 45 -5.91 4.82 4.70
N TRP A 46 -5.38 5.86 5.31
CA TRP A 46 -4.00 6.25 5.17
C TRP A 46 -3.13 5.46 6.14
N TRP A 47 -2.09 4.84 5.64
CA TRP A 47 -1.15 4.03 6.41
C TRP A 47 0.15 4.79 6.62
N ALA A 48 0.53 5.04 7.88
CA ALA A 48 1.85 5.52 8.23
C ALA A 48 2.84 4.36 8.08
N ILE A 49 3.69 4.39 7.05
CA ILE A 49 4.50 3.23 6.65
C ILE A 49 5.97 3.38 7.03
N ALA A 50 6.53 4.59 6.85
CA ALA A 50 7.96 4.82 6.98
C ALA A 50 8.23 6.24 7.46
N PHE A 51 9.46 6.51 7.84
CA PHE A 51 9.96 7.86 8.01
C PHE A 51 10.71 8.32 6.76
N SER A 52 10.55 9.58 6.36
CA SER A 52 11.22 10.13 5.18
C SER A 52 12.76 10.07 5.28
N VAL A 53 13.30 10.06 6.49
CA VAL A 53 14.74 9.89 6.76
C VAL A 53 15.28 8.51 6.36
N GLU A 54 14.43 7.53 6.09
CA GLU A 54 14.84 6.22 5.58
C GLU A 54 15.18 6.23 4.09
N PHE A 55 14.84 7.32 3.39
CA PHE A 55 15.09 7.54 1.97
C PHE A 55 16.14 8.65 1.80
N GLN A 56 17.41 8.33 2.01
CA GLN A 56 18.50 9.31 1.96
C GLN A 56 19.15 9.41 0.58
N ASN A 57 19.12 8.33 -0.17
CA ASN A 57 19.75 8.23 -1.47
C ASN A 57 18.71 8.07 -2.57
N ASP A 58 19.03 8.59 -3.74
CA ASP A 58 18.22 8.31 -4.92
C ASP A 58 18.31 6.82 -5.25
N GLY A 59 17.16 6.18 -5.37
CA GLY A 59 17.05 4.73 -5.54
C GLY A 59 16.69 3.96 -4.27
N ASP A 60 16.71 4.57 -3.10
CA ASP A 60 16.30 3.89 -1.87
C ASP A 60 14.85 3.39 -1.98
N PHE A 61 14.63 2.14 -1.57
CA PHE A 61 13.30 1.55 -1.53
C PHE A 61 13.06 0.77 -0.24
N LEU A 62 11.79 0.67 0.13
CA LEU A 62 11.29 -0.10 1.27
C LEU A 62 10.03 -0.83 0.86
N THR A 63 9.85 -2.08 1.32
CA THR A 63 8.62 -2.84 1.12
C THR A 63 7.93 -3.15 2.42
N VAL A 64 6.61 -3.19 2.39
CA VAL A 64 5.76 -3.53 3.53
C VAL A 64 4.56 -4.33 3.05
N ASP A 65 4.12 -5.28 3.86
CA ASP A 65 2.87 -6.00 3.63
C ASP A 65 1.76 -5.34 4.46
N LEU A 66 0.79 -4.76 3.76
CA LEU A 66 -0.42 -4.20 4.37
C LEU A 66 -1.56 -5.22 4.25
N PRO A 67 -2.60 -5.13 5.07
CA PRO A 67 -3.78 -6.01 4.97
C PRO A 67 -4.40 -6.07 3.58
N CYS A 68 -4.30 -4.98 2.82
CA CYS A 68 -4.83 -4.86 1.47
C CYS A 68 -3.81 -5.13 0.36
N GLY A 69 -2.62 -5.60 0.68
CA GLY A 69 -1.60 -6.06 -0.27
C GLY A 69 -0.20 -5.54 -0.03
N PRO A 70 0.79 -6.12 -0.73
CA PRO A 70 2.18 -5.73 -0.60
C PRO A 70 2.43 -4.38 -1.28
N VAL A 71 3.22 -3.53 -0.63
CA VAL A 71 3.58 -2.18 -1.11
C VAL A 71 5.09 -2.07 -1.26
N VAL A 72 5.54 -1.33 -2.27
CA VAL A 72 6.90 -0.85 -2.40
C VAL A 72 6.90 0.68 -2.46
N LEU A 73 7.64 1.31 -1.55
CA LEU A 73 8.01 2.72 -1.58
C LEU A 73 9.36 2.83 -2.27
N TRP A 74 9.51 3.79 -3.18
CA TRP A 74 10.75 3.99 -3.93
C TRP A 74 11.01 5.47 -4.16
N GLN A 75 12.18 5.94 -3.74
CA GLN A 75 12.62 7.30 -3.96
C GLN A 75 13.37 7.40 -5.29
N ARG A 76 12.91 8.26 -6.17
CA ARG A 76 13.60 8.63 -7.41
C ARG A 76 13.41 10.13 -7.69
N ASP A 77 14.48 10.76 -8.12
CA ASP A 77 14.48 12.20 -8.45
C ASP A 77 13.98 13.07 -7.28
N GLY A 78 14.35 12.71 -6.05
CA GLY A 78 13.93 13.39 -4.83
C GLY A 78 12.45 13.19 -4.44
N VAL A 79 11.71 12.30 -5.13
CA VAL A 79 10.29 12.05 -4.88
C VAL A 79 10.08 10.61 -4.43
N ILE A 80 9.45 10.43 -3.28
CA ILE A 80 9.00 9.11 -2.82
C ILE A 80 7.69 8.76 -3.53
N ARG A 81 7.66 7.62 -4.17
CA ARG A 81 6.48 7.06 -4.84
C ARG A 81 6.15 5.71 -4.25
N ALA A 82 4.88 5.35 -4.25
CA ALA A 82 4.43 4.03 -3.82
C ALA A 82 3.73 3.30 -4.96
N PHE A 83 3.94 2.00 -4.98
CA PHE A 83 3.28 1.10 -5.92
C PHE A 83 2.87 -0.18 -5.18
N LEU A 84 1.91 -0.91 -5.71
CA LEU A 84 1.77 -2.30 -5.31
C LEU A 84 3.07 -3.04 -5.68
N ASN A 85 3.62 -3.79 -4.73
CA ASN A 85 4.81 -4.63 -4.92
C ASN A 85 4.46 -5.90 -5.74
N VAL A 86 3.82 -5.68 -6.89
CA VAL A 86 3.28 -6.72 -7.77
C VAL A 86 3.65 -6.42 -9.20
N CYS A 87 4.28 -7.38 -9.87
CA CYS A 87 4.69 -7.27 -11.26
C CYS A 87 3.48 -7.36 -12.21
N ALA A 88 3.40 -6.46 -13.18
CA ALA A 88 2.33 -6.44 -14.18
C ALA A 88 2.31 -7.67 -15.11
N HIS A 89 3.39 -8.47 -15.14
CA HIS A 89 3.49 -9.64 -16.02
C HIS A 89 2.59 -10.79 -15.58
N ARG A 90 2.79 -11.31 -14.37
CA ARG A 90 2.09 -12.48 -13.84
C ARG A 90 1.63 -12.29 -12.39
N LEU A 91 1.52 -11.06 -11.95
CA LEU A 91 1.07 -10.69 -10.61
C LEU A 91 1.91 -11.31 -9.49
N SER A 92 3.15 -11.72 -9.80
CA SER A 92 4.11 -12.14 -8.78
C SER A 92 4.61 -10.93 -8.00
N ARG A 93 5.09 -11.16 -6.78
CA ARG A 93 5.78 -10.13 -6.01
C ARG A 93 6.95 -9.58 -6.84
N LEU A 94 7.08 -8.25 -6.91
CA LEU A 94 8.11 -7.59 -7.71
C LEU A 94 9.50 -7.81 -7.09
N THR A 95 9.61 -7.58 -5.77
CA THR A 95 10.82 -7.87 -4.99
C THR A 95 10.46 -8.42 -3.62
N SER A 96 11.26 -9.37 -3.14
CA SER A 96 11.17 -9.96 -1.80
C SER A 96 12.01 -9.22 -0.75
N LYS A 97 12.87 -8.28 -1.18
CA LYS A 97 13.74 -7.50 -0.30
C LYS A 97 12.91 -6.49 0.48
N THR A 98 13.14 -6.42 1.79
CA THR A 98 12.46 -5.46 2.67
C THR A 98 12.91 -4.03 2.46
N LYS A 99 14.18 -3.81 2.08
CA LYS A 99 14.76 -2.51 1.73
C LYS A 99 16.00 -2.68 0.86
N GLY A 100 16.37 -1.61 0.17
CA GLY A 100 17.57 -1.56 -0.64
C GLY A 100 17.68 -0.26 -1.40
N CYS A 101 18.62 -0.21 -2.34
CA CYS A 101 18.81 0.92 -3.24
C CYS A 101 19.00 0.39 -4.66
N CYS A 102 18.27 0.95 -5.63
CA CYS A 102 18.38 0.56 -7.03
C CYS A 102 17.94 1.68 -7.98
N ASP A 103 18.56 1.71 -9.16
CA ASP A 103 18.22 2.68 -10.21
C ASP A 103 16.95 2.29 -10.99
N THR A 104 16.58 1.02 -10.94
CA THR A 104 15.44 0.47 -11.66
C THR A 104 14.87 -0.67 -10.84
N LEU A 105 13.57 -0.67 -10.64
CA LEU A 105 12.88 -1.81 -10.03
C LEU A 105 12.81 -2.93 -11.06
N VAL A 106 13.36 -4.07 -10.72
CA VAL A 106 13.43 -5.25 -11.60
C VAL A 106 12.69 -6.40 -10.94
N CYS A 107 11.74 -6.99 -11.65
CA CYS A 107 11.03 -8.18 -11.17
C CYS A 107 11.98 -9.36 -11.05
N GLU A 108 12.08 -9.94 -9.86
CA GLU A 108 12.97 -11.07 -9.58
C GLU A 108 12.59 -12.34 -10.36
N TYR A 109 11.35 -12.42 -10.88
CA TYR A 109 10.85 -13.61 -11.55
C TYR A 109 11.27 -13.68 -13.04
N HIS A 110 10.98 -12.63 -13.85
CA HIS A 110 11.27 -12.64 -15.30
C HIS A 110 11.99 -11.38 -15.79
N GLY A 111 12.56 -10.60 -14.89
CA GLY A 111 13.39 -9.45 -15.24
C GLY A 111 12.66 -8.28 -15.91
N TRP A 112 11.34 -8.14 -15.74
CA TRP A 112 10.65 -6.92 -16.18
C TRP A 112 11.15 -5.74 -15.38
N GLU A 113 11.50 -4.65 -16.07
CA GLU A 113 12.04 -3.43 -15.47
C GLU A 113 11.02 -2.30 -15.50
N TYR A 114 10.99 -1.52 -14.43
CA TYR A 114 10.05 -0.41 -14.25
C TYR A 114 10.80 0.90 -14.02
N ALA A 115 10.34 1.95 -14.70
CA ALA A 115 10.83 3.31 -14.54
C ALA A 115 10.32 3.95 -13.23
N ALA A 116 10.88 5.11 -12.87
CA ALA A 116 10.45 5.89 -11.69
C ALA A 116 8.94 6.21 -11.67
N SER A 117 8.32 6.34 -12.84
CA SER A 117 6.88 6.56 -12.97
C SER A 117 6.02 5.31 -12.75
N GLY A 118 6.63 4.14 -12.52
CA GLY A 118 5.94 2.85 -12.49
C GLY A 118 5.68 2.24 -13.86
N LYS A 119 5.88 2.97 -14.96
CA LYS A 119 5.71 2.43 -16.32
C LYS A 119 6.75 1.37 -16.62
N THR A 120 6.36 0.37 -17.43
CA THR A 120 7.30 -0.67 -17.89
C THR A 120 8.38 -0.06 -18.78
N LYS A 121 9.63 -0.17 -18.36
CA LYS A 121 10.83 0.33 -19.05
C LYS A 121 11.36 -0.70 -20.04
N ARG A 122 11.54 -1.95 -19.58
CA ARG A 122 12.09 -3.03 -20.38
C ARG A 122 11.36 -4.34 -20.12
N ILE A 123 11.08 -5.05 -21.18
CA ILE A 123 10.55 -6.43 -21.17
C ILE A 123 11.58 -7.31 -21.84
N PRO A 124 12.22 -8.27 -21.11
CA PRO A 124 13.02 -9.30 -21.74
C PRO A 124 12.18 -10.06 -22.77
N ASP A 125 12.76 -10.35 -23.94
CA ASP A 125 12.06 -11.03 -25.04
C ASP A 125 10.72 -10.35 -25.44
N ALA A 126 10.72 -9.01 -25.50
CA ALA A 126 9.54 -8.21 -25.87
C ALA A 126 8.84 -8.67 -27.17
N PRO A 127 9.55 -9.21 -28.21
CA PRO A 127 8.88 -9.71 -29.41
C PRO A 127 7.87 -10.84 -29.16
N SER A 128 8.11 -11.69 -28.15
CA SER A 128 7.20 -12.79 -27.78
C SER A 128 5.91 -12.32 -27.13
N PHE A 129 5.83 -11.03 -26.73
CA PHE A 129 4.65 -10.43 -26.10
C PHE A 129 3.83 -9.57 -27.07
N ARG A 130 4.04 -9.64 -28.37
CA ARG A 130 3.27 -8.88 -29.35
C ARG A 130 1.88 -9.49 -29.53
N PRO A 131 0.80 -8.68 -29.62
CA PRO A 131 0.76 -7.21 -29.80
C PRO A 131 0.63 -6.38 -28.50
N LEU A 132 1.32 -6.69 -27.41
CA LEU A 132 1.21 -5.97 -26.15
C LEU A 132 1.67 -4.51 -26.28
N GLU A 133 0.79 -3.57 -25.96
CA GLU A 133 1.12 -2.14 -25.83
C GLU A 133 1.76 -1.89 -24.46
N LYS A 134 3.03 -1.48 -24.44
CA LYS A 134 3.79 -1.22 -23.21
C LYS A 134 3.16 -0.14 -22.34
N ASP A 135 2.49 0.83 -22.95
CA ASP A 135 1.91 1.97 -22.24
C ASP A 135 0.76 1.63 -21.31
N GLY A 136 0.09 0.50 -21.53
CA GLY A 136 -0.93 -0.04 -20.63
C GLY A 136 -0.38 -0.93 -19.51
N LEU A 137 0.94 -1.20 -19.50
CA LEU A 137 1.58 -2.09 -18.54
C LEU A 137 2.47 -1.31 -17.59
N GLY A 138 2.22 -1.43 -16.30
CA GLY A 138 3.01 -0.76 -15.29
C GLY A 138 2.69 -1.28 -13.89
N LEU A 139 3.45 -0.79 -12.93
CA LEU A 139 3.11 -0.97 -11.52
C LEU A 139 1.87 -0.14 -11.21
N ARG A 140 0.97 -0.68 -10.42
CA ARG A 140 -0.20 0.07 -9.92
C ARG A 140 0.28 1.13 -8.92
N PRO A 141 0.10 2.44 -9.22
CA PRO A 141 0.49 3.49 -8.31
C PRO A 141 -0.45 3.55 -7.11
N LEU A 142 0.08 4.06 -6.00
CA LEU A 142 -0.64 4.34 -4.77
C LEU A 142 -0.47 5.82 -4.42
N CYS A 143 -1.41 6.38 -3.67
CA CYS A 143 -1.28 7.74 -3.16
C CYS A 143 -0.21 7.80 -2.08
N VAL A 144 0.63 8.84 -2.11
CA VAL A 144 1.70 9.08 -1.12
C VAL A 144 1.65 10.53 -0.68
N GLU A 145 1.69 10.74 0.62
CA GLU A 145 1.93 12.06 1.23
C GLU A 145 2.98 11.96 2.32
N VAL A 146 3.78 13.01 2.47
CA VAL A 146 4.78 13.12 3.53
C VAL A 146 4.42 14.29 4.42
N VAL A 147 4.08 14.01 5.67
CA VAL A 147 3.67 15.01 6.65
C VAL A 147 4.42 14.78 7.96
N GLY A 148 5.07 15.82 8.48
CA GLY A 148 5.83 15.73 9.72
C GLY A 148 6.98 14.71 9.67
N GLY A 149 7.53 14.43 8.48
CA GLY A 149 8.58 13.43 8.29
C GLY A 149 8.07 11.99 8.23
N ILE A 150 6.77 11.75 8.31
CA ILE A 150 6.14 10.42 8.16
C ILE A 150 5.63 10.27 6.74
N VAL A 151 5.89 9.13 6.13
CA VAL A 151 5.41 8.74 4.81
C VAL A 151 4.10 7.97 4.97
N PHE A 152 3.04 8.54 4.44
CA PHE A 152 1.71 7.95 4.43
C PHE A 152 1.38 7.42 3.03
N VAL A 153 0.70 6.27 2.98
CA VAL A 153 0.23 5.66 1.74
C VAL A 153 -1.25 5.34 1.83
N SER A 154 -2.00 5.62 0.76
CA SER A 154 -3.37 5.15 0.59
C SER A 154 -3.51 4.39 -0.73
N GLN A 155 -4.35 3.37 -0.73
CA GLN A 155 -4.65 2.57 -1.93
C GLN A 155 -5.78 3.14 -2.79
N ILE A 156 -6.50 4.14 -2.26
CA ILE A 156 -7.60 4.80 -2.95
C ILE A 156 -7.07 5.95 -3.79
N GLU A 157 -7.28 5.87 -5.09
CA GLU A 157 -6.99 6.97 -6.00
C GLU A 157 -7.92 8.15 -5.70
N GLY A 158 -7.32 9.34 -5.52
CA GLY A 158 -8.10 10.53 -5.15
C GLY A 158 -8.53 10.59 -3.68
N SER A 159 -7.90 9.80 -2.79
CA SER A 159 -8.09 9.95 -1.34
C SER A 159 -7.96 11.42 -0.93
N PRO A 160 -8.82 11.90 -0.01
CA PRO A 160 -8.61 13.21 0.62
C PRO A 160 -7.22 13.29 1.23
N SER A 161 -6.62 14.49 1.24
CA SER A 161 -5.30 14.69 1.84
C SER A 161 -5.24 14.15 3.26
N ILE A 162 -4.09 13.56 3.64
CA ILE A 162 -3.85 13.10 5.01
C ILE A 162 -4.01 14.26 6.02
N GLN A 163 -3.67 15.48 5.63
CA GLN A 163 -3.88 16.66 6.50
C GLN A 163 -5.36 16.86 6.86
N SER A 164 -6.27 16.65 5.91
CA SER A 164 -7.71 16.73 6.19
C SER A 164 -8.17 15.60 7.12
N HIS A 165 -7.52 14.43 7.07
CA HIS A 165 -7.78 13.32 7.99
C HIS A 165 -7.25 13.60 9.40
N LEU A 166 -6.13 14.30 9.51
CA LEU A 166 -5.54 14.68 10.80
C LEU A 166 -6.23 15.88 11.47
N GLY A 167 -7.25 16.47 10.84
CA GLY A 167 -8.04 17.55 11.42
C GLY A 167 -7.34 18.91 11.41
N GLN A 168 -6.46 19.16 10.45
CA GLN A 168 -5.79 20.46 10.25
C GLN A 168 -6.35 21.19 9.03
#